data_adc1333a5bafa926a6835b424d882078
#
_entry.id   adc1333a5bafa926a6835b424d882078
#
_cell.length_a   1.000
_cell.length_b   1.000
_cell.length_c   1.000
_cell.angle_alpha   90.00
_cell.angle_beta   90.00
_cell.angle_gamma   90.00
#
_symmetry.space_group_name_H-M   'P 1'
#
loop_
_entity.id
_entity.type
_entity.pdbx_description
1 polymer ?
#
loop_
_entity_poly.entity_id
_entity_poly.type
_entity_poly.pdbx_seq_one_letter_code
_entity_poly.pdbx_strand_id
1 'polypeptide(L)'
;MVPDADHLAVMRPKDRSHGDWSTNIAMQLAKKAGMRPAELGQTLAEALRKVDGIAQVDVAGPGFINIALDSASAAAVVDAVLKAGSSFGSNDHLSGRTLNLEFVSANPTGPIHIGGTRWAAVGDSMARVLEANGAKVVREYYFNDHGTQIDRFSRSLVAAAHGEPVPADGYKGSYIDEIASRVVKEAADEGQDILAMPRVRDEDGAEGDSPQREAFRTRAVPMMFAEIQQSMRDFRVNFDVWFHENSLYESGQVDRAIDELRAKGDIFEKDGATWFRSTTYGDDKDRVIIKSDGHAAYVAADIAYYLNKRRRAKDPCDEAIYMLGADHHGYIGRMMAICAAFGDTPGVNMQILIGQMVNVIKDGQAVRMSKRAGNVVTIDDLVDAVGVDAARYSLARTDYNQSVDIDLDLLASHTNDNPVYYVQYAHARSKNVDRNAAQAGIDRSGADLSLLDTAADNEVLGVLALYPNVVQTAGDQKAPHRVAHYLEQLAGVYHRWYNLERVVPMEPTGRVDLDQDEDRNPQPARAAARLRLNDAVQQVIANGLGLLGVQAPDRM
;
A
#
# COMPACT_ATOMS: atom_id res chain seq x y z
N MET A 1 -10.84 32.21 20.25
CA MET A 1 -9.78 31.72 19.36
C MET A 1 -10.00 30.23 19.28
N VAL A 2 -10.47 29.73 18.15
CA VAL A 2 -10.62 28.28 17.92
C VAL A 2 -9.30 27.85 17.30
N PRO A 3 -8.53 26.90 17.91
CA PRO A 3 -7.39 26.30 17.23
C PRO A 3 -7.87 25.61 15.98
N ASP A 4 -7.08 25.66 14.94
CA ASP A 4 -7.29 24.82 13.77
C ASP A 4 -7.19 23.36 14.25
N ALA A 5 -8.26 22.58 14.05
CA ALA A 5 -8.33 21.21 14.54
C ALA A 5 -7.16 20.35 14.01
N ASP A 6 -6.66 20.67 12.83
CA ASP A 6 -5.53 19.99 12.18
C ASP A 6 -4.20 20.15 12.93
N HIS A 7 -4.10 21.08 13.88
CA HIS A 7 -2.91 21.30 14.71
C HIS A 7 -3.03 20.78 16.14
N LEU A 8 -4.16 20.14 16.49
CA LEU A 8 -4.39 19.56 17.81
C LEU A 8 -3.75 18.17 17.90
N ALA A 9 -2.47 18.11 18.29
CA ALA A 9 -1.82 16.84 18.58
C ALA A 9 -2.14 16.37 20.00
N VAL A 10 -2.96 15.32 20.12
CA VAL A 10 -3.15 14.54 21.34
C VAL A 10 -2.47 13.20 21.15
N MET A 11 -1.54 12.85 22.04
CA MET A 11 -0.73 11.64 21.93
C MET A 11 -0.71 10.84 23.21
N ARG A 12 -0.45 9.56 23.13
CA ARG A 12 -0.20 8.74 24.33
C ARG A 12 1.18 9.03 24.88
N PRO A 13 1.32 9.37 26.18
CA PRO A 13 2.62 9.56 26.79
C PRO A 13 3.40 8.24 26.82
N LYS A 14 4.74 8.32 26.65
CA LYS A 14 5.62 7.14 26.77
C LYS A 14 5.59 6.56 28.17
N ASP A 15 5.59 7.41 29.17
CA ASP A 15 5.44 7.04 30.58
C ASP A 15 3.97 7.15 30.98
N ARG A 16 3.36 6.02 31.33
CA ARG A 16 1.94 5.90 31.70
C ARG A 16 1.58 6.58 33.02
N SER A 17 2.55 6.90 33.85
CA SER A 17 2.31 7.73 35.05
C SER A 17 1.79 9.14 34.70
N HIS A 18 1.94 9.55 33.44
CA HIS A 18 1.40 10.81 32.91
C HIS A 18 -0.04 10.71 32.38
N GLY A 19 -0.76 9.63 32.65
CA GLY A 19 -2.16 9.43 32.23
C GLY A 19 -2.29 8.75 30.87
N ASP A 20 -3.51 8.79 30.30
CA ASP A 20 -3.85 8.13 29.04
C ASP A 20 -3.45 8.94 27.82
N TRP A 21 -3.58 10.25 27.92
CA TRP A 21 -3.33 11.20 26.82
C TRP A 21 -2.50 12.38 27.27
N SER A 22 -1.74 12.95 26.37
CA SER A 22 -0.96 14.17 26.59
C SER A 22 -1.02 15.07 25.35
N THR A 23 -1.03 16.40 25.59
CA THR A 23 -0.98 17.38 24.53
C THR A 23 -0.03 18.52 24.87
N ASN A 24 0.65 19.08 23.88
CA ASN A 24 1.48 20.25 23.97
C ASN A 24 0.81 21.54 23.48
N ILE A 25 -0.51 21.51 23.30
CA ILE A 25 -1.28 22.60 22.68
C ILE A 25 -1.07 23.95 23.39
N ALA A 26 -0.92 23.93 24.73
CA ALA A 26 -0.63 25.16 25.48
C ALA A 26 0.69 25.82 25.04
N MET A 27 1.73 25.04 24.74
CA MET A 27 3.00 25.57 24.24
C MET A 27 2.87 26.15 22.82
N GLN A 28 2.07 25.52 21.96
CA GLN A 28 1.83 25.97 20.61
C GLN A 28 1.05 27.28 20.54
N LEU A 29 0.06 27.44 21.42
CA LEU A 29 -0.87 28.59 21.42
C LEU A 29 -0.45 29.73 22.35
N ALA A 30 0.49 29.53 23.26
CA ALA A 30 0.89 30.49 24.29
C ALA A 30 1.20 31.88 23.72
N LYS A 31 2.01 31.96 22.64
CA LYS A 31 2.35 33.21 21.97
C LYS A 31 1.13 33.94 21.41
N LYS A 32 0.19 33.20 20.81
CA LYS A 32 -1.07 33.75 20.24
C LYS A 32 -2.02 34.20 21.34
N ALA A 33 -2.00 33.51 22.49
CA ALA A 33 -2.82 33.84 23.66
C ALA A 33 -2.23 34.98 24.52
N GLY A 34 -0.99 35.40 24.29
CA GLY A 34 -0.30 36.39 25.12
C GLY A 34 -0.02 35.90 26.54
N MET A 35 0.07 34.59 26.75
CA MET A 35 0.25 33.94 28.04
C MET A 35 1.52 33.11 28.08
N ARG A 36 2.02 32.80 29.27
CA ARG A 36 3.07 31.78 29.40
C ARG A 36 2.46 30.39 29.16
N PRO A 37 3.21 29.44 28.51
CA PRO A 37 2.66 28.12 28.20
C PRO A 37 2.10 27.37 29.40
N ALA A 38 2.76 27.42 30.56
CA ALA A 38 2.29 26.78 31.77
C ALA A 38 0.97 27.42 32.32
N GLU A 39 0.81 28.74 32.19
CA GLU A 39 -0.42 29.44 32.60
C GLU A 39 -1.59 29.08 31.69
N LEU A 40 -1.36 29.07 30.39
CA LEU A 40 -2.35 28.61 29.42
C LEU A 40 -2.70 27.13 29.65
N GLY A 41 -1.69 26.30 29.96
CA GLY A 41 -1.87 24.90 30.32
C GLY A 41 -2.79 24.72 31.52
N GLN A 42 -2.61 25.51 32.57
CA GLN A 42 -3.50 25.48 33.76
C GLN A 42 -4.94 25.90 33.40
N THR A 43 -5.09 26.96 32.62
CA THR A 43 -6.43 27.42 32.19
C THR A 43 -7.15 26.33 31.39
N LEU A 44 -6.46 25.67 30.48
CA LEU A 44 -7.01 24.57 29.70
C LEU A 44 -7.30 23.33 30.57
N ALA A 45 -6.41 23.00 31.51
CA ALA A 45 -6.61 21.90 32.46
C ALA A 45 -7.85 22.11 33.34
N GLU A 46 -8.10 23.35 33.83
CA GLU A 46 -9.30 23.68 34.60
C GLU A 46 -10.59 23.49 33.78
N ALA A 47 -10.54 23.77 32.48
CA ALA A 47 -11.66 23.52 31.58
C ALA A 47 -11.87 22.03 31.33
N LEU A 48 -10.78 21.28 31.08
CA LEU A 48 -10.82 19.85 30.86
C LEU A 48 -11.31 19.04 32.06
N ARG A 49 -10.98 19.45 33.31
CA ARG A 49 -11.46 18.79 34.52
C ARG A 49 -12.99 18.85 34.70
N LYS A 50 -13.69 19.69 33.92
CA LYS A 50 -15.15 19.80 33.93
C LYS A 50 -15.82 18.95 32.87
N VAL A 51 -15.04 18.26 32.06
CA VAL A 51 -15.54 17.38 30.99
C VAL A 51 -15.83 16.02 31.59
N ASP A 52 -17.02 15.51 31.38
CA ASP A 52 -17.41 14.18 31.81
C ASP A 52 -16.49 13.12 31.18
N GLY A 53 -16.11 12.12 31.97
CA GLY A 53 -15.21 11.05 31.50
C GLY A 53 -13.72 11.32 31.75
N ILE A 54 -13.34 12.52 32.19
CA ILE A 54 -11.97 12.84 32.59
C ILE A 54 -11.80 12.67 34.09
N ALA A 55 -10.98 11.70 34.51
CA ALA A 55 -10.71 11.45 35.92
C ALA A 55 -9.69 12.44 36.49
N GLN A 56 -8.65 12.79 35.75
CA GLN A 56 -7.57 13.67 36.22
C GLN A 56 -6.94 14.44 35.04
N VAL A 57 -6.54 15.68 35.29
CA VAL A 57 -5.75 16.50 34.36
C VAL A 57 -4.63 17.19 35.13
N ASP A 58 -3.40 16.96 34.71
CA ASP A 58 -2.19 17.54 35.25
C ASP A 58 -1.43 18.36 34.22
N VAL A 59 -0.79 19.43 34.65
CA VAL A 59 0.11 20.23 33.83
C VAL A 59 1.54 19.96 34.25
N ALA A 60 2.35 19.47 33.29
CA ALA A 60 3.74 19.10 33.53
C ALA A 60 4.72 19.93 32.70
N GLY A 61 5.90 20.17 33.26
CA GLY A 61 6.99 20.88 32.61
C GLY A 61 6.59 22.25 32.05
N PRO A 62 6.94 22.57 30.80
CA PRO A 62 6.69 23.89 30.20
C PRO A 62 5.23 24.12 29.76
N GLY A 63 4.31 23.20 30.02
CA GLY A 63 2.90 23.33 29.63
C GLY A 63 2.33 22.12 28.89
N PHE A 64 2.88 20.92 29.11
CA PHE A 64 2.20 19.68 28.70
C PHE A 64 0.97 19.46 29.56
N ILE A 65 -0.14 19.11 28.94
CA ILE A 65 -1.39 18.75 29.63
C ILE A 65 -1.54 17.23 29.53
N ASN A 66 -1.51 16.57 30.67
CA ASN A 66 -1.67 15.12 30.81
C ASN A 66 -3.10 14.83 31.30
N ILE A 67 -3.77 13.88 30.66
CA ILE A 67 -5.18 13.57 30.87
C ILE A 67 -5.30 12.07 31.19
N ALA A 68 -5.96 11.76 32.32
CA ALA A 68 -6.40 10.41 32.64
C ALA A 68 -7.92 10.33 32.51
N LEU A 69 -8.40 9.28 31.85
CA LEU A 69 -9.83 9.01 31.70
C LEU A 69 -10.34 8.18 32.90
N ASP A 70 -11.63 8.25 33.20
CA ASP A 70 -12.24 7.23 34.05
C ASP A 70 -12.38 5.89 33.33
N SER A 71 -12.53 4.80 34.07
CA SER A 71 -12.56 3.45 33.47
C SER A 71 -13.69 3.25 32.47
N ALA A 72 -14.85 3.86 32.70
CA ALA A 72 -15.98 3.75 31.78
C ALA A 72 -15.69 4.46 30.44
N SER A 73 -15.12 5.66 30.52
CA SER A 73 -14.74 6.44 29.34
C SER A 73 -13.56 5.81 28.57
N ALA A 74 -12.59 5.26 29.30
CA ALA A 74 -11.51 4.50 28.68
C ALA A 74 -12.04 3.25 27.94
N ALA A 75 -13.02 2.57 28.52
CA ALA A 75 -13.62 1.35 27.97
C ALA A 75 -14.64 1.62 26.84
N ALA A 76 -15.12 2.86 26.66
CA ALA A 76 -16.08 3.21 25.61
C ALA A 76 -15.59 2.89 24.19
N VAL A 77 -14.27 2.82 23.97
CA VAL A 77 -13.69 2.39 22.68
C VAL A 77 -14.12 0.97 22.31
N VAL A 78 -14.33 0.07 23.26
CA VAL A 78 -14.79 -1.30 22.99
C VAL A 78 -16.15 -1.28 22.30
N ASP A 79 -17.11 -0.54 22.85
CA ASP A 79 -18.44 -0.41 22.24
C ASP A 79 -18.38 0.32 20.90
N ALA A 80 -17.51 1.32 20.75
CA ALA A 80 -17.31 2.00 19.48
C ALA A 80 -16.78 1.04 18.40
N VAL A 81 -15.78 0.21 18.71
CA VAL A 81 -15.24 -0.82 17.81
C VAL A 81 -16.32 -1.80 17.40
N LEU A 82 -17.01 -2.39 18.38
CA LEU A 82 -17.98 -3.46 18.12
C LEU A 82 -19.24 -2.94 17.41
N LYS A 83 -19.65 -1.70 17.65
CA LYS A 83 -20.76 -1.06 16.94
C LYS A 83 -20.40 -0.73 15.49
N ALA A 84 -19.21 -0.21 15.24
CA ALA A 84 -18.74 0.14 13.90
C ALA A 84 -18.30 -1.09 13.10
N GLY A 85 -17.81 -2.16 13.77
CA GLY A 85 -17.38 -3.39 13.12
C GLY A 85 -16.26 -3.14 12.10
N SER A 86 -16.45 -3.59 10.87
CA SER A 86 -15.47 -3.43 9.77
C SER A 86 -15.22 -1.98 9.35
N SER A 87 -16.10 -1.04 9.71
CA SER A 87 -15.91 0.39 9.42
C SER A 87 -15.18 1.14 10.53
N PHE A 88 -14.84 0.50 11.66
CA PHE A 88 -14.07 1.18 12.70
C PHE A 88 -12.69 1.59 12.16
N GLY A 89 -12.36 2.86 12.32
CA GLY A 89 -11.16 3.49 11.76
C GLY A 89 -11.40 4.21 10.44
N SER A 90 -12.46 3.87 9.70
CA SER A 90 -12.83 4.61 8.49
C SER A 90 -13.43 5.97 8.86
N ASN A 91 -13.20 6.95 7.98
CA ASN A 91 -13.65 8.33 8.14
C ASN A 91 -13.96 8.96 6.76
N ASP A 92 -14.40 10.20 6.75
CA ASP A 92 -14.80 10.95 5.57
C ASP A 92 -13.84 12.10 5.21
N HIS A 93 -12.62 12.10 5.77
CA HIS A 93 -11.62 13.16 5.63
C HIS A 93 -11.29 13.49 4.15
N LEU A 94 -11.23 12.47 3.29
CA LEU A 94 -11.00 12.60 1.85
C LEU A 94 -12.30 12.48 1.02
N SER A 95 -13.46 12.60 1.65
CA SER A 95 -14.75 12.49 0.97
C SER A 95 -14.89 13.52 -0.16
N GLY A 96 -15.46 13.09 -1.28
CA GLY A 96 -15.63 13.91 -2.46
C GLY A 96 -14.39 14.06 -3.34
N ARG A 97 -13.24 13.47 -2.97
CA ARG A 97 -12.03 13.44 -3.79
C ARG A 97 -11.93 12.14 -4.59
N THR A 98 -11.59 12.27 -5.88
CA THR A 98 -11.23 11.14 -6.75
C THR A 98 -9.71 11.12 -6.95
N LEU A 99 -9.05 10.05 -6.52
CA LEU A 99 -7.61 9.87 -6.61
C LEU A 99 -7.32 8.79 -7.66
N ASN A 100 -6.46 9.09 -8.64
CA ASN A 100 -5.97 8.08 -9.57
C ASN A 100 -4.61 7.60 -9.09
N LEU A 101 -4.50 6.32 -8.80
CA LEU A 101 -3.30 5.69 -8.28
C LEU A 101 -2.74 4.74 -9.33
N GLU A 102 -1.64 5.14 -9.97
CA GLU A 102 -0.91 4.31 -10.93
C GLU A 102 0.25 3.60 -10.27
N PHE A 103 0.29 2.29 -10.40
CA PHE A 103 1.37 1.48 -9.81
C PHE A 103 1.61 0.19 -10.61
N VAL A 104 2.77 -0.41 -10.42
CA VAL A 104 3.34 -1.53 -11.19
C VAL A 104 3.73 -1.11 -12.60
N SER A 105 2.78 -0.86 -13.48
CA SER A 105 2.91 -0.29 -14.84
C SER A 105 4.10 -0.85 -15.62
N ALA A 106 4.12 -2.17 -15.84
CA ALA A 106 5.16 -2.87 -16.58
C ALA A 106 4.65 -3.30 -17.96
N ASN A 107 5.52 -3.24 -18.96
CA ASN A 107 5.21 -3.72 -20.30
C ASN A 107 5.10 -5.26 -20.34
N PRO A 108 4.24 -5.83 -21.19
CA PRO A 108 3.99 -7.27 -21.27
C PRO A 108 5.13 -8.02 -21.99
N THR A 109 6.34 -7.96 -21.42
CA THR A 109 7.56 -8.59 -21.95
C THR A 109 8.13 -9.65 -21.01
N GLY A 110 7.43 -9.94 -19.93
CA GLY A 110 7.80 -10.95 -18.94
C GLY A 110 7.00 -10.82 -17.66
N PRO A 111 7.16 -11.76 -16.72
CA PRO A 111 6.46 -11.74 -15.43
C PRO A 111 6.86 -10.53 -14.59
N ILE A 112 6.01 -10.15 -13.65
CA ILE A 112 6.26 -9.03 -12.73
C ILE A 112 7.42 -9.40 -11.80
N HIS A 113 8.47 -8.59 -11.80
CA HIS A 113 9.62 -8.76 -10.92
C HIS A 113 9.38 -8.14 -9.53
N ILE A 114 10.24 -8.48 -8.58
CA ILE A 114 10.11 -8.09 -7.16
C ILE A 114 9.89 -6.59 -6.92
N GLY A 115 10.48 -5.70 -7.74
CA GLY A 115 10.25 -4.25 -7.64
C GLY A 115 8.81 -3.88 -7.99
N GLY A 116 8.24 -4.50 -9.03
CA GLY A 116 6.81 -4.38 -9.39
C GLY A 116 5.92 -5.00 -8.33
N THR A 117 6.32 -6.14 -7.75
CA THR A 117 5.60 -6.80 -6.66
C THR A 117 5.49 -5.91 -5.43
N ARG A 118 6.56 -5.16 -5.10
CA ARG A 118 6.51 -4.17 -4.02
C ARG A 118 5.44 -3.13 -4.29
N TRP A 119 5.41 -2.58 -5.50
CA TRP A 119 4.40 -1.58 -5.86
C TRP A 119 2.98 -2.18 -5.89
N ALA A 120 2.83 -3.45 -6.25
CA ALA A 120 1.53 -4.13 -6.15
C ALA A 120 1.03 -4.19 -4.70
N ALA A 121 1.90 -4.58 -3.75
CA ALA A 121 1.55 -4.63 -2.32
C ALA A 121 1.30 -3.23 -1.73
N VAL A 122 2.22 -2.29 -1.94
CA VAL A 122 2.15 -0.93 -1.38
C VAL A 122 1.01 -0.13 -2.03
N GLY A 123 0.85 -0.21 -3.35
CA GLY A 123 -0.16 0.53 -4.09
C GLY A 123 -1.59 0.11 -3.72
N ASP A 124 -1.85 -1.20 -3.66
CA ASP A 124 -3.17 -1.70 -3.25
C ASP A 124 -3.46 -1.39 -1.76
N SER A 125 -2.46 -1.52 -0.88
CA SER A 125 -2.62 -1.14 0.53
C SER A 125 -2.88 0.37 0.68
N MET A 126 -2.19 1.20 -0.07
CA MET A 126 -2.41 2.65 -0.11
C MET A 126 -3.81 2.98 -0.61
N ALA A 127 -4.27 2.32 -1.69
CA ALA A 127 -5.61 2.52 -2.21
C ALA A 127 -6.68 2.21 -1.14
N ARG A 128 -6.55 1.08 -0.44
CA ARG A 128 -7.47 0.69 0.66
C ARG A 128 -7.46 1.68 1.81
N VAL A 129 -6.29 2.20 2.17
CA VAL A 129 -6.15 3.24 3.22
C VAL A 129 -6.81 4.54 2.79
N LEU A 130 -6.63 4.98 1.55
CA LEU A 130 -7.28 6.18 1.00
C LEU A 130 -8.81 6.02 0.93
N GLU A 131 -9.30 4.84 0.53
CA GLU A 131 -10.73 4.49 0.54
C GLU A 131 -11.30 4.50 1.96
N ALA A 132 -10.56 3.98 2.95
CA ALA A 132 -10.97 4.05 4.36
C ALA A 132 -11.05 5.50 4.89
N ASN A 133 -10.35 6.44 4.27
CA ASN A 133 -10.45 7.87 4.54
C ASN A 133 -11.52 8.58 3.68
N GLY A 134 -12.36 7.84 2.95
CA GLY A 134 -13.50 8.37 2.21
C GLY A 134 -13.20 8.78 0.76
N ALA A 135 -11.97 8.61 0.26
CA ALA A 135 -11.65 8.91 -1.12
C ALA A 135 -12.26 7.87 -2.08
N LYS A 136 -12.60 8.32 -3.29
CA LYS A 136 -12.78 7.42 -4.42
C LYS A 136 -11.41 7.18 -5.06
N VAL A 137 -10.94 5.92 -5.08
CA VAL A 137 -9.65 5.57 -5.68
C VAL A 137 -9.86 4.82 -6.99
N VAL A 138 -9.16 5.25 -8.02
CA VAL A 138 -9.07 4.56 -9.32
C VAL A 138 -7.68 3.93 -9.41
N ARG A 139 -7.60 2.63 -9.33
CA ARG A 139 -6.36 1.85 -9.50
C ARG A 139 -6.08 1.69 -10.98
N GLU A 140 -4.96 2.18 -11.45
CA GLU A 140 -4.60 2.19 -12.85
C GLU A 140 -3.28 1.51 -13.10
N TYR A 141 -3.26 0.65 -14.13
CA TYR A 141 -2.08 0.01 -14.67
C TYR A 141 -1.87 0.53 -16.09
N TYR A 142 -0.72 1.13 -16.36
CA TYR A 142 -0.32 1.60 -17.67
C TYR A 142 0.64 0.62 -18.33
N PHE A 143 0.46 0.37 -19.61
CA PHE A 143 1.40 -0.44 -20.38
C PHE A 143 1.48 0.00 -21.84
N ASN A 144 2.66 -0.27 -22.42
CA ASN A 144 2.92 -0.10 -23.84
C ASN A 144 3.10 -1.48 -24.47
N ASP A 145 2.27 -1.79 -25.46
CA ASP A 145 2.28 -3.03 -26.24
C ASP A 145 3.03 -2.88 -27.57
N HIS A 146 3.76 -1.78 -27.74
CA HIS A 146 4.58 -1.43 -28.90
C HIS A 146 5.98 -0.95 -28.49
N GLY A 147 6.85 -0.74 -29.50
CA GLY A 147 8.17 -0.16 -29.30
C GLY A 147 9.27 -1.18 -28.97
N THR A 148 10.46 -0.66 -28.72
CA THR A 148 11.72 -1.44 -28.66
C THR A 148 11.70 -2.62 -27.68
N GLN A 149 10.97 -2.50 -26.55
CA GLN A 149 10.89 -3.61 -25.59
C GLN A 149 10.07 -4.78 -26.14
N ILE A 150 8.96 -4.49 -26.79
CA ILE A 150 8.11 -5.49 -27.43
C ILE A 150 8.82 -6.12 -28.61
N ASP A 151 9.60 -5.32 -29.38
CA ASP A 151 10.42 -5.84 -30.48
C ASP A 151 11.49 -6.81 -29.99
N ARG A 152 12.17 -6.51 -28.89
CA ARG A 152 13.14 -7.42 -28.26
C ARG A 152 12.47 -8.70 -27.74
N PHE A 153 11.28 -8.56 -27.15
CA PHE A 153 10.51 -9.70 -26.65
C PHE A 153 10.14 -10.63 -27.83
N SER A 154 9.54 -10.10 -28.89
CA SER A 154 9.14 -10.90 -30.05
C SER A 154 10.33 -11.57 -30.76
N ARG A 155 11.49 -10.88 -30.88
CA ARG A 155 12.73 -11.47 -31.37
C ARG A 155 13.24 -12.64 -30.52
N SER A 156 13.12 -12.50 -29.18
CA SER A 156 13.51 -13.58 -28.26
C SER A 156 12.62 -14.81 -28.42
N LEU A 157 11.32 -14.62 -28.63
CA LEU A 157 10.36 -15.71 -28.86
C LEU A 157 10.61 -16.43 -30.17
N VAL A 158 10.89 -15.70 -31.26
CA VAL A 158 11.23 -16.30 -32.56
C VAL A 158 12.50 -17.16 -32.44
N ALA A 159 13.54 -16.63 -31.78
CA ALA A 159 14.80 -17.38 -31.56
C ALA A 159 14.54 -18.67 -30.76
N ALA A 160 13.78 -18.58 -29.65
CA ALA A 160 13.43 -19.73 -28.81
C ALA A 160 12.64 -20.80 -29.61
N ALA A 161 11.65 -20.39 -30.41
CA ALA A 161 10.84 -21.30 -31.22
C ALA A 161 11.67 -22.07 -32.27
N HIS A 162 12.77 -21.50 -32.75
CA HIS A 162 13.70 -22.13 -33.66
C HIS A 162 14.88 -22.83 -32.98
N GLY A 163 14.97 -22.85 -31.65
CA GLY A 163 16.10 -23.40 -30.90
C GLY A 163 17.41 -22.61 -31.13
N GLU A 164 17.31 -21.34 -31.51
CA GLU A 164 18.42 -20.44 -31.75
C GLU A 164 18.85 -19.73 -30.45
N PRO A 165 20.11 -19.28 -30.31
CA PRO A 165 20.53 -18.45 -29.19
C PRO A 165 19.70 -17.18 -29.10
N VAL A 166 19.29 -16.82 -27.88
CA VAL A 166 18.59 -15.57 -27.64
C VAL A 166 19.48 -14.38 -28.03
N PRO A 167 18.95 -13.36 -28.72
CA PRO A 167 19.68 -12.14 -29.06
C PRO A 167 20.39 -11.51 -27.86
N ALA A 168 21.55 -10.87 -28.07
CA ALA A 168 22.35 -10.31 -26.98
C ALA A 168 21.59 -9.30 -26.09
N ASP A 169 20.68 -8.54 -26.70
CA ASP A 169 19.80 -7.57 -26.03
C ASP A 169 18.41 -8.13 -25.71
N GLY A 170 18.16 -9.42 -26.01
CA GLY A 170 16.88 -10.10 -25.84
C GLY A 170 16.58 -10.51 -24.40
N TYR A 171 15.34 -10.92 -24.18
CA TYR A 171 14.87 -11.46 -22.91
C TYR A 171 15.21 -12.94 -22.76
N LYS A 172 15.59 -13.37 -21.57
CA LYS A 172 16.00 -14.73 -21.22
C LYS A 172 15.15 -15.25 -20.05
N GLY A 173 15.03 -16.56 -19.97
CA GLY A 173 14.30 -17.25 -18.91
C GLY A 173 13.35 -18.30 -19.51
N SER A 174 12.93 -19.28 -18.68
CA SER A 174 12.06 -20.38 -19.11
C SER A 174 10.72 -19.89 -19.68
N TYR A 175 10.21 -18.76 -19.18
CA TYR A 175 8.96 -18.18 -19.67
C TYR A 175 9.01 -17.80 -21.16
N ILE A 176 10.19 -17.49 -21.71
CA ILE A 176 10.36 -17.23 -23.16
C ILE A 176 10.08 -18.51 -23.95
N ASP A 177 10.65 -19.64 -23.53
CA ASP A 177 10.44 -20.94 -24.18
C ASP A 177 8.98 -21.39 -24.05
N GLU A 178 8.37 -21.17 -22.90
CA GLU A 178 6.97 -21.50 -22.60
C GLU A 178 6.01 -20.68 -23.48
N ILE A 179 6.17 -19.36 -23.54
CA ILE A 179 5.34 -18.48 -24.37
C ILE A 179 5.56 -18.79 -25.86
N ALA A 180 6.82 -18.99 -26.30
CA ALA A 180 7.09 -19.34 -27.69
C ALA A 180 6.40 -20.66 -28.09
N SER A 181 6.47 -21.68 -27.24
CA SER A 181 5.80 -22.97 -27.46
C SER A 181 4.28 -22.83 -27.54
N ARG A 182 3.69 -22.01 -26.68
CA ARG A 182 2.24 -21.73 -26.67
C ARG A 182 1.80 -20.98 -27.94
N VAL A 183 2.59 -20.00 -28.38
CA VAL A 183 2.31 -19.28 -29.64
C VAL A 183 2.33 -20.23 -30.84
N VAL A 184 3.33 -21.11 -30.93
CA VAL A 184 3.41 -22.11 -31.98
C VAL A 184 2.22 -23.05 -31.96
N LYS A 185 1.83 -23.52 -30.77
CA LYS A 185 0.70 -24.42 -30.59
C LYS A 185 -0.62 -23.73 -30.99
N GLU A 186 -0.88 -22.51 -30.49
CA GLU A 186 -2.10 -21.76 -30.82
C GLU A 186 -2.22 -21.53 -32.33
N ALA A 187 -1.13 -21.12 -32.97
CA ALA A 187 -1.12 -20.96 -34.43
C ALA A 187 -1.41 -22.28 -35.17
N ALA A 188 -0.85 -23.40 -34.72
CA ALA A 188 -1.12 -24.72 -35.29
C ALA A 188 -2.58 -25.17 -35.09
N ASP A 189 -3.16 -24.91 -33.92
CA ASP A 189 -4.59 -25.20 -33.62
C ASP A 189 -5.51 -24.39 -34.55
N GLU A 190 -5.09 -23.20 -35.00
CA GLU A 190 -5.77 -22.36 -36.00
C GLU A 190 -5.44 -22.76 -37.46
N GLY A 191 -4.65 -23.80 -37.68
CA GLY A 191 -4.24 -24.27 -39.00
C GLY A 191 -3.13 -23.42 -39.66
N GLN A 192 -2.39 -22.63 -38.88
CA GLN A 192 -1.28 -21.79 -39.35
C GLN A 192 0.08 -22.40 -38.99
N ASP A 193 0.95 -22.59 -39.95
CA ASP A 193 2.35 -22.92 -39.68
C ASP A 193 3.19 -21.65 -39.54
N ILE A 194 3.23 -21.14 -38.30
CA ILE A 194 3.93 -19.90 -37.98
C ILE A 194 5.45 -20.04 -38.18
N LEU A 195 6.02 -21.26 -38.05
CA LEU A 195 7.45 -21.50 -38.21
C LEU A 195 7.88 -21.48 -39.69
N ALA A 196 6.96 -21.72 -40.60
CA ALA A 196 7.21 -21.63 -42.05
C ALA A 196 7.04 -20.20 -42.60
N MET A 197 6.62 -19.23 -41.80
CA MET A 197 6.46 -17.84 -42.25
C MET A 197 7.81 -17.19 -42.60
N PRO A 198 7.82 -16.22 -43.56
CA PRO A 198 9.05 -15.52 -43.94
C PRO A 198 9.70 -14.80 -42.76
N ARG A 199 11.02 -14.93 -42.70
CA ARG A 199 11.91 -14.24 -41.75
C ARG A 199 12.77 -13.22 -42.47
N VAL A 200 13.12 -12.16 -41.79
CA VAL A 200 14.10 -11.16 -42.23
C VAL A 200 15.21 -11.10 -41.19
N ARG A 201 16.45 -11.08 -41.62
CA ARG A 201 17.62 -10.87 -40.76
C ARG A 201 18.19 -9.49 -41.02
N ASP A 202 18.46 -8.76 -39.98
CA ASP A 202 19.18 -7.48 -40.01
C ASP A 202 20.67 -7.73 -40.37
N GLU A 203 21.42 -6.66 -40.63
CA GLU A 203 22.84 -6.74 -41.05
C GLU A 203 23.72 -7.41 -39.98
N ASP A 204 23.35 -7.32 -38.71
CA ASP A 204 24.01 -7.97 -37.57
C ASP A 204 23.55 -9.43 -37.36
N GLY A 205 22.67 -9.95 -38.21
CA GLY A 205 22.11 -11.30 -38.15
C GLY A 205 20.96 -11.47 -37.15
N ALA A 206 20.52 -10.40 -36.49
CA ALA A 206 19.37 -10.42 -35.60
C ALA A 206 18.05 -10.57 -36.38
N GLU A 207 16.97 -11.02 -35.71
CA GLU A 207 15.64 -11.07 -36.31
C GLU A 207 15.14 -9.66 -36.55
N GLY A 208 14.98 -9.32 -37.83
CA GLY A 208 14.44 -8.03 -38.25
C GLY A 208 12.92 -7.98 -38.26
N ASP A 209 12.40 -6.97 -38.95
CA ASP A 209 10.96 -6.81 -39.13
C ASP A 209 10.43 -7.81 -40.17
N SER A 210 9.66 -8.79 -39.72
CA SER A 210 9.23 -9.91 -40.55
C SER A 210 7.79 -10.34 -40.22
N PRO A 211 7.07 -10.96 -41.21
CA PRO A 211 5.77 -11.54 -40.98
C PRO A 211 5.74 -12.55 -39.80
N GLN A 212 6.81 -13.34 -39.66
CA GLN A 212 6.91 -14.29 -38.55
C GLN A 212 7.02 -13.58 -37.21
N ARG A 213 7.91 -12.58 -37.06
CA ARG A 213 8.04 -11.81 -35.84
C ARG A 213 6.73 -11.13 -35.46
N GLU A 214 6.03 -10.53 -36.42
CA GLU A 214 4.73 -9.90 -36.19
C GLU A 214 3.67 -10.90 -35.74
N ALA A 215 3.65 -12.11 -36.31
CA ALA A 215 2.76 -13.17 -35.89
C ALA A 215 3.02 -13.63 -34.44
N PHE A 216 4.32 -13.70 -34.03
CA PHE A 216 4.70 -13.96 -32.64
C PHE A 216 4.27 -12.80 -31.72
N ARG A 217 4.54 -11.56 -32.10
CA ARG A 217 4.19 -10.37 -31.33
C ARG A 217 2.69 -10.32 -31.05
N THR A 218 1.88 -10.46 -32.08
CA THR A 218 0.41 -10.33 -32.01
C THR A 218 -0.23 -11.36 -31.07
N ARG A 219 0.37 -12.57 -30.95
CA ARG A 219 -0.13 -13.63 -30.06
C ARG A 219 0.48 -13.56 -28.66
N ALA A 220 1.80 -13.36 -28.59
CA ALA A 220 2.52 -13.42 -27.32
C ALA A 220 2.22 -12.26 -26.37
N VAL A 221 2.03 -11.05 -26.89
CA VAL A 221 1.75 -9.86 -26.06
C VAL A 221 0.43 -10.03 -25.28
N PRO A 222 -0.71 -10.42 -25.89
CA PRO A 222 -1.92 -10.72 -25.14
C PRO A 222 -1.76 -11.88 -24.16
N MET A 223 -1.00 -12.94 -24.51
CA MET A 223 -0.74 -14.05 -23.60
C MET A 223 0.01 -13.59 -22.35
N MET A 224 1.11 -12.86 -22.53
CA MET A 224 1.91 -12.34 -21.42
C MET A 224 1.12 -11.35 -20.57
N PHE A 225 0.30 -10.52 -21.21
CA PHE A 225 -0.58 -9.59 -20.49
C PHE A 225 -1.62 -10.31 -19.64
N ALA A 226 -2.22 -11.38 -20.16
CA ALA A 226 -3.15 -12.21 -19.40
C ALA A 226 -2.49 -12.88 -18.18
N GLU A 227 -1.23 -13.32 -18.30
CA GLU A 227 -0.44 -13.84 -17.17
C GLU A 227 -0.21 -12.75 -16.10
N ILE A 228 0.22 -11.55 -16.51
CA ILE A 228 0.35 -10.41 -15.58
C ILE A 228 -0.95 -10.14 -14.83
N GLN A 229 -2.07 -10.12 -15.56
CA GLN A 229 -3.38 -9.92 -14.94
C GLN A 229 -3.73 -11.04 -13.95
N GLN A 230 -3.37 -12.28 -14.26
CA GLN A 230 -3.62 -13.42 -13.38
C GLN A 230 -2.75 -13.32 -12.11
N SER A 231 -1.44 -13.09 -12.25
CA SER A 231 -0.53 -12.90 -11.11
C SER A 231 -0.99 -11.77 -10.19
N MET A 232 -1.52 -10.65 -10.75
CA MET A 232 -2.09 -9.58 -9.94
C MET A 232 -3.33 -10.04 -9.16
N ARG A 233 -4.26 -10.76 -9.79
CA ARG A 233 -5.45 -11.32 -9.10
C ARG A 233 -5.05 -12.29 -8.00
N ASP A 234 -4.12 -13.19 -8.27
CA ASP A 234 -3.62 -14.19 -7.30
C ASP A 234 -2.92 -13.50 -6.12
N PHE A 235 -2.25 -12.38 -6.38
CA PHE A 235 -1.68 -11.50 -5.36
C PHE A 235 -2.73 -10.60 -4.68
N ARG A 236 -4.04 -10.75 -5.02
CA ARG A 236 -5.18 -9.97 -4.50
C ARG A 236 -5.11 -8.47 -4.80
N VAL A 237 -4.57 -8.13 -5.97
CA VAL A 237 -4.55 -6.77 -6.51
C VAL A 237 -5.45 -6.71 -7.73
N ASN A 238 -6.40 -5.77 -7.73
CA ASN A 238 -7.29 -5.53 -8.85
C ASN A 238 -7.09 -4.10 -9.35
N PHE A 239 -7.10 -3.95 -10.67
CA PHE A 239 -7.05 -2.64 -11.31
C PHE A 239 -8.41 -2.31 -11.94
N ASP A 240 -8.82 -1.04 -11.78
CA ASP A 240 -10.04 -0.51 -12.38
C ASP A 240 -9.82 -0.15 -13.84
N VAL A 241 -8.58 0.25 -14.17
CA VAL A 241 -8.18 0.67 -15.51
C VAL A 241 -6.88 -0.02 -15.90
N TRP A 242 -6.92 -0.72 -17.04
CA TRP A 242 -5.76 -1.20 -17.76
C TRP A 242 -5.56 -0.31 -18.97
N PHE A 243 -4.61 0.61 -18.87
CA PHE A 243 -4.46 1.70 -19.83
C PHE A 243 -3.41 1.36 -20.90
N HIS A 244 -3.84 1.36 -22.16
CA HIS A 244 -2.96 1.16 -23.32
C HIS A 244 -2.43 2.48 -23.84
N GLU A 245 -1.13 2.66 -23.91
CA GLU A 245 -0.48 3.87 -24.45
C GLU A 245 -0.97 4.20 -25.85
N ASN A 246 -1.07 3.19 -26.73
CA ASN A 246 -1.46 3.38 -28.12
C ASN A 246 -2.84 4.03 -28.29
N SER A 247 -3.74 3.84 -27.33
CA SER A 247 -5.08 4.47 -27.33
C SER A 247 -5.03 6.00 -27.35
N LEU A 248 -3.94 6.61 -26.86
CA LEU A 248 -3.74 8.07 -26.89
C LEU A 248 -3.52 8.57 -28.34
N TYR A 249 -2.80 7.79 -29.12
CA TYR A 249 -2.53 8.11 -30.54
C TYR A 249 -3.76 7.84 -31.40
N GLU A 250 -4.34 6.66 -31.30
CA GLU A 250 -5.52 6.24 -32.07
C GLU A 250 -6.71 7.18 -31.85
N SER A 251 -6.91 7.67 -30.64
CA SER A 251 -7.98 8.60 -30.33
C SER A 251 -7.66 10.08 -30.60
N GLY A 252 -6.43 10.40 -31.09
CA GLY A 252 -5.95 11.76 -31.33
C GLY A 252 -5.78 12.59 -30.04
N GLN A 253 -5.64 11.97 -28.88
CA GLN A 253 -5.45 12.69 -27.62
C GLN A 253 -4.08 13.37 -27.56
N VAL A 254 -3.05 12.77 -28.16
CA VAL A 254 -1.71 13.35 -28.24
C VAL A 254 -1.75 14.68 -29.00
N ASP A 255 -2.38 14.71 -30.18
CA ASP A 255 -2.47 15.93 -30.99
C ASP A 255 -3.24 17.02 -30.27
N ARG A 256 -4.39 16.68 -29.66
CA ARG A 256 -5.19 17.65 -28.89
C ARG A 256 -4.43 18.24 -27.71
N ALA A 257 -3.64 17.44 -27.02
CA ALA A 257 -2.84 17.89 -25.88
C ALA A 257 -1.72 18.86 -26.32
N ILE A 258 -1.05 18.55 -27.44
CA ILE A 258 -0.04 19.42 -28.06
C ILE A 258 -0.68 20.74 -28.54
N ASP A 259 -1.85 20.69 -29.18
CA ASP A 259 -2.56 21.88 -29.66
C ASP A 259 -2.99 22.79 -28.51
N GLU A 260 -3.41 22.23 -27.35
CA GLU A 260 -3.70 23.04 -26.16
C GLU A 260 -2.45 23.77 -25.65
N LEU A 261 -1.30 23.11 -25.57
CA LEU A 261 -0.04 23.75 -25.18
C LEU A 261 0.42 24.78 -26.22
N ARG A 262 0.19 24.52 -27.51
CA ARG A 262 0.48 25.49 -28.59
C ARG A 262 -0.38 26.75 -28.45
N ALA A 263 -1.65 26.59 -28.16
CA ALA A 263 -2.55 27.72 -27.94
C ALA A 263 -2.16 28.58 -26.73
N LYS A 264 -1.48 28.00 -25.72
CA LYS A 264 -0.92 28.73 -24.57
C LYS A 264 0.45 29.38 -24.86
N GLY A 265 1.07 29.10 -26.01
CA GLY A 265 2.40 29.62 -26.35
C GLY A 265 3.56 28.79 -25.79
N ASP A 266 3.28 27.60 -25.27
CA ASP A 266 4.25 26.71 -24.66
C ASP A 266 4.98 25.80 -25.66
N ILE A 267 4.60 25.85 -26.94
CA ILE A 267 5.21 25.07 -28.02
C ILE A 267 6.02 25.99 -28.93
N PHE A 268 7.19 25.53 -29.39
CA PHE A 268 8.00 26.22 -30.38
C PHE A 268 8.71 25.21 -31.29
N GLU A 269 9.09 25.68 -32.48
CA GLU A 269 9.84 24.91 -33.47
C GLU A 269 11.32 25.26 -33.40
N LYS A 270 12.19 24.25 -33.38
CA LYS A 270 13.64 24.41 -33.42
C LYS A 270 14.31 23.19 -34.06
N ASP A 271 15.23 23.42 -34.97
CA ASP A 271 16.02 22.38 -35.66
C ASP A 271 15.14 21.29 -36.34
N GLY A 272 14.00 21.70 -36.88
CA GLY A 272 13.03 20.81 -37.53
C GLY A 272 12.20 19.96 -36.56
N ALA A 273 12.33 20.14 -35.26
CA ALA A 273 11.59 19.42 -34.21
C ALA A 273 10.66 20.38 -33.46
N THR A 274 9.56 19.83 -32.93
CA THR A 274 8.60 20.55 -32.08
C THR A 274 8.97 20.36 -30.61
N TRP A 275 9.05 21.47 -29.87
CA TRP A 275 9.52 21.52 -28.50
C TRP A 275 8.47 22.07 -27.56
N PHE A 276 8.44 21.53 -26.32
CA PHE A 276 7.68 22.07 -25.18
C PHE A 276 8.60 22.89 -24.27
N ARG A 277 8.17 24.13 -23.92
CA ARG A 277 8.88 25.06 -23.02
C ARG A 277 8.77 24.63 -21.56
N SER A 278 9.17 23.42 -21.23
CA SER A 278 9.04 22.87 -19.88
C SER A 278 9.87 23.62 -18.84
N THR A 279 10.95 24.31 -19.24
CA THR A 279 11.75 25.17 -18.35
C THR A 279 10.96 26.31 -17.75
N THR A 280 9.93 26.82 -18.43
CA THR A 280 8.99 27.84 -17.91
C THR A 280 8.32 27.38 -16.62
N TYR A 281 8.18 26.07 -16.46
CA TYR A 281 7.47 25.41 -15.37
C TYR A 281 8.41 24.64 -14.42
N GLY A 282 9.74 24.91 -14.48
CA GLY A 282 10.70 24.39 -13.52
C GLY A 282 11.39 23.06 -13.90
N ASP A 283 11.25 22.60 -15.15
CA ASP A 283 12.05 21.48 -15.67
C ASP A 283 13.51 21.95 -15.92
N ASP A 284 14.45 21.01 -15.97
CA ASP A 284 15.88 21.28 -16.18
C ASP A 284 16.23 21.72 -17.61
N LYS A 285 15.39 21.34 -18.59
CA LYS A 285 15.52 21.70 -20.03
C LYS A 285 14.20 21.56 -20.75
N ASP A 286 14.06 22.29 -21.87
CA ASP A 286 12.92 22.12 -22.78
C ASP A 286 12.92 20.72 -23.41
N ARG A 287 11.75 20.20 -23.73
CA ARG A 287 11.59 18.81 -24.19
C ARG A 287 11.12 18.74 -25.62
N VAL A 288 11.78 17.88 -26.42
CA VAL A 288 11.28 17.49 -27.75
C VAL A 288 10.01 16.66 -27.58
N ILE A 289 8.94 17.07 -28.25
CA ILE A 289 7.67 16.32 -28.28
C ILE A 289 7.42 15.66 -29.64
N ILE A 290 7.87 16.30 -30.73
CA ILE A 290 7.92 15.69 -32.07
C ILE A 290 9.34 15.86 -32.59
N LYS A 291 9.97 14.77 -33.00
CA LYS A 291 11.32 14.76 -33.54
C LYS A 291 11.35 15.33 -34.96
N SER A 292 12.55 15.65 -35.45
CA SER A 292 12.77 16.17 -36.82
C SER A 292 12.35 15.17 -37.93
N ASP A 293 12.24 13.88 -37.62
CA ASP A 293 11.74 12.83 -38.50
C ASP A 293 10.19 12.71 -38.50
N GLY A 294 9.49 13.58 -37.74
CA GLY A 294 8.05 13.61 -37.62
C GLY A 294 7.48 12.63 -36.58
N HIS A 295 8.30 11.81 -35.94
CA HIS A 295 7.83 10.86 -34.94
C HIS A 295 7.68 11.50 -33.55
N ALA A 296 6.64 11.12 -32.84
CA ALA A 296 6.43 11.56 -31.45
C ALA A 296 7.56 11.05 -30.53
N ALA A 297 8.03 11.92 -29.63
CA ALA A 297 8.90 11.54 -28.53
C ALA A 297 8.05 11.04 -27.35
N TYR A 298 8.64 10.29 -26.41
CA TYR A 298 7.93 9.76 -25.23
C TYR A 298 7.15 10.82 -24.44
N VAL A 299 7.67 12.04 -24.39
CA VAL A 299 7.03 13.16 -23.66
C VAL A 299 5.65 13.50 -24.25
N ALA A 300 5.40 13.27 -25.53
CA ALA A 300 4.10 13.53 -26.15
C ALA A 300 3.01 12.63 -25.55
N ALA A 301 3.30 11.36 -25.35
CA ALA A 301 2.40 10.43 -24.68
C ALA A 301 2.19 10.82 -23.21
N ASP A 302 3.25 11.20 -22.48
CA ASP A 302 3.19 11.64 -21.09
C ASP A 302 2.22 12.83 -20.90
N ILE A 303 2.31 13.82 -21.80
CA ILE A 303 1.44 15.01 -21.81
C ILE A 303 -0.03 14.60 -21.98
N ALA A 304 -0.32 13.80 -22.98
CA ALA A 304 -1.68 13.36 -23.28
C ALA A 304 -2.24 12.46 -22.16
N TYR A 305 -1.41 11.60 -21.60
CA TYR A 305 -1.83 10.68 -20.56
C TYR A 305 -2.16 11.40 -19.25
N TYR A 306 -1.39 12.43 -18.87
CA TYR A 306 -1.75 13.27 -17.73
C TYR A 306 -3.13 13.89 -17.90
N LEU A 307 -3.39 14.52 -19.06
CA LEU A 307 -4.70 15.09 -19.36
C LEU A 307 -5.80 14.04 -19.37
N ASN A 308 -5.54 12.85 -19.89
CA ASN A 308 -6.49 11.76 -19.86
C ASN A 308 -6.93 11.44 -18.43
N LYS A 309 -6.01 11.26 -17.48
CA LYS A 309 -6.34 11.02 -16.06
C LYS A 309 -7.17 12.14 -15.46
N ARG A 310 -6.81 13.39 -15.76
CA ARG A 310 -7.48 14.59 -15.21
C ARG A 310 -8.85 14.86 -15.80
N ARG A 311 -9.10 14.46 -17.05
CA ARG A 311 -10.26 14.95 -17.82
C ARG A 311 -11.05 13.85 -18.54
N ARG A 312 -10.74 12.57 -18.32
CA ARG A 312 -11.52 11.49 -18.94
C ARG A 312 -12.99 11.57 -18.51
N ALA A 313 -13.91 11.14 -19.38
CA ALA A 313 -15.34 11.24 -19.13
C ALA A 313 -15.80 10.35 -17.94
N LYS A 314 -15.16 9.21 -17.75
CA LYS A 314 -15.40 8.33 -16.61
C LYS A 314 -14.26 8.50 -15.61
N ASP A 315 -14.59 8.86 -14.38
CA ASP A 315 -13.69 8.98 -13.24
C ASP A 315 -12.50 9.94 -13.48
N PRO A 316 -12.75 11.22 -13.82
CA PRO A 316 -11.69 12.23 -13.84
C PRO A 316 -11.14 12.39 -12.43
N CYS A 317 -9.80 12.43 -12.28
CA CYS A 317 -9.21 12.51 -10.95
C CYS A 317 -8.92 13.95 -10.51
N ASP A 318 -9.04 14.20 -9.21
CA ASP A 318 -8.58 15.44 -8.56
C ASP A 318 -7.07 15.43 -8.36
N GLU A 319 -6.50 14.26 -8.17
CA GLU A 319 -5.08 14.04 -7.96
C GLU A 319 -4.63 12.77 -8.70
N ALA A 320 -3.58 12.89 -9.51
CA ALA A 320 -2.90 11.77 -10.16
C ALA A 320 -1.64 11.41 -9.36
N ILE A 321 -1.56 10.19 -8.85
CA ILE A 321 -0.44 9.68 -8.07
C ILE A 321 0.27 8.61 -8.89
N TYR A 322 1.54 8.85 -9.21
CA TYR A 322 2.39 7.92 -9.97
C TYR A 322 3.40 7.26 -9.01
N MET A 323 3.44 5.93 -9.01
CA MET A 323 4.37 5.15 -8.20
C MET A 323 5.46 4.56 -9.08
N LEU A 324 6.67 5.12 -9.01
CA LEU A 324 7.77 4.82 -9.91
C LEU A 324 8.98 4.24 -9.15
N GLY A 325 9.82 3.49 -9.86
CA GLY A 325 11.11 3.01 -9.33
C GLY A 325 12.15 4.12 -9.19
N ALA A 326 13.20 3.88 -8.42
CA ALA A 326 14.27 4.84 -8.14
C ALA A 326 15.05 5.31 -9.39
N ASP A 327 15.02 4.54 -10.46
CA ASP A 327 15.62 4.87 -11.76
C ASP A 327 14.89 6.01 -12.51
N HIS A 328 13.69 6.40 -12.05
CA HIS A 328 12.87 7.46 -12.66
C HIS A 328 13.03 8.85 -12.04
N HIS A 329 14.05 9.10 -11.19
CA HIS A 329 14.26 10.42 -10.58
C HIS A 329 14.31 11.58 -11.60
N GLY A 330 14.94 11.38 -12.76
CA GLY A 330 15.01 12.37 -13.84
C GLY A 330 13.67 12.67 -14.54
N TYR A 331 12.62 11.90 -14.18
CA TYR A 331 11.29 12.04 -14.75
C TYR A 331 10.44 13.09 -14.01
N ILE A 332 10.74 13.33 -12.74
CA ILE A 332 9.90 14.14 -11.83
C ILE A 332 9.74 15.57 -12.34
N GLY A 333 10.83 16.26 -12.65
CA GLY A 333 10.80 17.67 -13.09
C GLY A 333 9.93 17.86 -14.34
N ARG A 334 10.09 16.97 -15.32
CA ARG A 334 9.29 16.97 -16.55
C ARG A 334 7.81 16.79 -16.28
N MET A 335 7.41 15.83 -15.46
CA MET A 335 6.01 15.57 -15.15
C MET A 335 5.39 16.71 -14.35
N MET A 336 6.12 17.29 -13.40
CA MET A 336 5.66 18.47 -12.65
C MET A 336 5.49 19.69 -13.55
N ALA A 337 6.36 19.87 -14.57
CA ALA A 337 6.21 20.91 -15.57
C ALA A 337 4.98 20.70 -16.45
N ILE A 338 4.68 19.45 -16.85
CA ILE A 338 3.44 19.10 -17.57
C ILE A 338 2.21 19.48 -16.72
N CYS A 339 2.18 19.07 -15.46
CA CYS A 339 1.09 19.42 -14.54
C CYS A 339 0.85 20.94 -14.49
N ALA A 340 1.91 21.73 -14.27
CA ALA A 340 1.84 23.18 -14.16
C ALA A 340 1.40 23.86 -15.49
N ALA A 341 1.84 23.36 -16.64
CA ALA A 341 1.48 23.89 -17.95
C ALA A 341 -0.02 23.79 -18.25
N PHE A 342 -0.69 22.81 -17.69
CA PHE A 342 -2.14 22.69 -17.79
C PHE A 342 -2.92 23.46 -16.72
N GLY A 343 -2.23 24.22 -15.86
CA GLY A 343 -2.82 25.08 -14.84
C GLY A 343 -3.11 24.37 -13.53
N ASP A 344 -2.65 23.15 -13.38
CA ASP A 344 -2.74 22.36 -12.14
C ASP A 344 -1.54 22.68 -11.22
N THR A 345 -1.65 22.33 -9.93
CA THR A 345 -0.62 22.59 -8.93
C THR A 345 0.20 21.32 -8.68
N PRO A 346 1.52 21.31 -9.02
CA PRO A 346 2.42 20.21 -8.66
C PRO A 346 2.40 19.92 -7.14
N GLY A 347 2.40 18.65 -6.77
CA GLY A 347 2.27 18.22 -5.37
C GLY A 347 0.84 18.21 -4.83
N VAL A 348 -0.12 18.80 -5.53
CA VAL A 348 -1.56 18.79 -5.16
C VAL A 348 -2.36 17.98 -6.17
N ASN A 349 -2.28 18.31 -7.46
CA ASN A 349 -3.01 17.60 -8.52
C ASN A 349 -2.19 16.46 -9.15
N MET A 350 -0.89 16.47 -8.95
CA MET A 350 0.03 15.40 -9.32
C MET A 350 1.04 15.15 -8.22
N GLN A 351 1.22 13.89 -7.85
CA GLN A 351 2.31 13.43 -6.99
C GLN A 351 3.07 12.27 -7.65
N ILE A 352 4.38 12.24 -7.44
CA ILE A 352 5.24 11.14 -7.88
C ILE A 352 5.91 10.55 -6.65
N LEU A 353 5.64 9.28 -6.39
CA LEU A 353 6.19 8.52 -5.28
C LEU A 353 7.30 7.63 -5.82
N ILE A 354 8.50 7.77 -5.27
CA ILE A 354 9.68 7.01 -5.72
C ILE A 354 9.97 5.89 -4.73
N GLY A 355 9.85 4.64 -5.20
CA GLY A 355 10.14 3.46 -4.40
C GLY A 355 11.60 3.04 -4.49
N GLN A 356 12.15 2.65 -3.33
CA GLN A 356 13.51 2.17 -3.22
C GLN A 356 13.60 0.65 -3.50
N MET A 357 14.83 0.16 -3.59
CA MET A 357 15.18 -1.22 -3.97
C MET A 357 14.60 -2.26 -3.00
N VAL A 358 14.29 -3.43 -3.53
CA VAL A 358 13.96 -4.64 -2.77
C VAL A 358 15.10 -5.62 -2.94
N ASN A 359 15.69 -6.06 -1.84
CA ASN A 359 16.64 -7.16 -1.81
C ASN A 359 15.93 -8.42 -1.33
N VAL A 360 16.27 -9.55 -1.93
CA VAL A 360 15.77 -10.86 -1.48
C VAL A 360 16.94 -11.62 -0.85
N ILE A 361 16.70 -12.16 0.33
CA ILE A 361 17.68 -12.95 1.10
C ILE A 361 17.15 -14.37 1.23
N LYS A 362 18.00 -15.35 1.01
CA LYS A 362 17.74 -16.77 1.23
C LYS A 362 18.99 -17.43 1.81
N ASP A 363 18.85 -18.30 2.81
CA ASP A 363 19.98 -18.96 3.51
C ASP A 363 21.04 -17.93 4.00
N GLY A 364 20.59 -16.76 4.45
CA GLY A 364 21.43 -15.64 4.88
C GLY A 364 22.25 -14.96 3.78
N GLN A 365 21.99 -15.28 2.51
CA GLN A 365 22.70 -14.74 1.35
C GLN A 365 21.75 -13.93 0.47
N ALA A 366 22.24 -12.79 -0.05
CA ALA A 366 21.48 -12.03 -1.03
C ALA A 366 21.31 -12.83 -2.34
N VAL A 367 20.08 -13.00 -2.76
CA VAL A 367 19.75 -13.61 -4.06
C VAL A 367 20.18 -12.65 -5.16
N ARG A 368 21.16 -13.05 -5.98
CA ARG A 368 21.63 -12.25 -7.10
C ARG A 368 20.59 -12.22 -8.21
N MET A 369 19.96 -11.07 -8.41
CA MET A 369 18.99 -10.86 -9.47
C MET A 369 19.66 -10.20 -10.68
N SER A 370 19.40 -10.73 -11.90
CA SER A 370 19.85 -10.15 -13.15
C SER A 370 18.87 -10.47 -14.27
N LYS A 371 18.15 -9.44 -14.75
CA LYS A 371 17.26 -9.58 -15.93
C LYS A 371 17.98 -10.17 -17.15
N ARG A 372 19.27 -9.80 -17.35
CA ARG A 372 20.07 -10.29 -18.47
C ARG A 372 20.50 -11.76 -18.35
N ALA A 373 20.58 -12.28 -17.12
CA ALA A 373 20.94 -13.67 -16.84
C ALA A 373 19.73 -14.60 -16.69
N GLY A 374 18.51 -14.06 -16.72
CA GLY A 374 17.28 -14.82 -16.46
C GLY A 374 17.01 -15.14 -14.97
N ASN A 375 17.83 -14.61 -14.06
CA ASN A 375 17.68 -14.82 -12.62
C ASN A 375 16.96 -13.61 -12.01
N VAL A 376 15.65 -13.59 -12.11
CA VAL A 376 14.81 -12.54 -11.51
C VAL A 376 13.80 -13.21 -10.58
N VAL A 377 13.70 -12.74 -9.35
CA VAL A 377 12.61 -13.15 -8.44
C VAL A 377 11.33 -12.48 -8.93
N THR A 378 10.38 -13.28 -9.34
CA THR A 378 9.07 -12.83 -9.79
C THR A 378 8.08 -12.76 -8.62
N ILE A 379 6.90 -12.19 -8.88
CA ILE A 379 5.79 -12.21 -7.93
C ILE A 379 5.38 -13.64 -7.58
N ASP A 380 5.35 -14.53 -8.57
CA ASP A 380 4.94 -15.91 -8.39
C ASP A 380 5.99 -16.68 -7.57
N ASP A 381 7.30 -16.49 -7.85
CA ASP A 381 8.38 -17.07 -7.04
C ASP A 381 8.29 -16.65 -5.57
N LEU A 382 7.97 -15.38 -5.30
CA LEU A 382 7.83 -14.89 -3.93
C LEU A 382 6.61 -15.51 -3.25
N VAL A 383 5.47 -15.57 -3.96
CA VAL A 383 4.22 -16.14 -3.42
C VAL A 383 4.39 -17.64 -3.15
N ASP A 384 5.05 -18.36 -4.03
CA ASP A 384 5.34 -19.80 -3.84
C ASP A 384 6.25 -20.05 -2.62
N ALA A 385 7.20 -19.14 -2.38
CA ALA A 385 8.15 -19.29 -1.27
C ALA A 385 7.52 -18.98 0.10
N VAL A 386 6.70 -17.94 0.21
CA VAL A 386 6.27 -17.42 1.53
C VAL A 386 4.75 -17.23 1.66
N GLY A 387 3.99 -17.42 0.59
CA GLY A 387 2.55 -17.15 0.53
C GLY A 387 2.20 -15.68 0.34
N VAL A 388 0.97 -15.43 -0.13
CA VAL A 388 0.48 -14.07 -0.46
C VAL A 388 0.49 -13.14 0.76
N ASP A 389 0.05 -13.61 1.92
CA ASP A 389 -0.07 -12.78 3.12
C ASP A 389 1.31 -12.29 3.61
N ALA A 390 2.29 -13.18 3.70
CA ALA A 390 3.64 -12.82 4.13
C ALA A 390 4.33 -11.91 3.11
N ALA A 391 4.17 -12.18 1.82
CA ALA A 391 4.69 -11.34 0.74
C ALA A 391 4.12 -9.92 0.81
N ARG A 392 2.79 -9.78 0.87
CA ARG A 392 2.12 -8.47 0.93
C ARG A 392 2.50 -7.68 2.18
N TYR A 393 2.43 -8.33 3.35
CA TYR A 393 2.72 -7.68 4.63
C TYR A 393 4.15 -7.16 4.68
N SER A 394 5.14 -8.00 4.34
CA SER A 394 6.56 -7.63 4.41
C SER A 394 6.91 -6.48 3.45
N LEU A 395 6.36 -6.48 2.23
CA LEU A 395 6.57 -5.43 1.25
C LEU A 395 5.91 -4.10 1.63
N ALA A 396 4.74 -4.15 2.28
CA ALA A 396 4.00 -2.96 2.72
C ALA A 396 4.44 -2.43 4.10
N ARG A 397 5.16 -3.24 4.91
CA ARG A 397 5.60 -2.90 6.27
C ARG A 397 6.63 -1.79 6.34
N THR A 398 7.44 -1.64 5.30
CA THR A 398 8.52 -0.64 5.24
C THR A 398 8.11 0.52 4.35
N ASP A 399 8.42 1.74 4.79
CA ASP A 399 8.21 2.95 3.98
C ASP A 399 8.79 2.75 2.56
N TYR A 400 8.03 3.07 1.53
CA TYR A 400 8.47 2.91 0.13
C TYR A 400 9.72 3.74 -0.20
N ASN A 401 9.99 4.82 0.55
CA ASN A 401 11.21 5.63 0.44
C ASN A 401 12.46 4.93 0.96
N GLN A 402 12.34 3.76 1.59
CA GLN A 402 13.44 2.99 2.14
C GLN A 402 13.59 1.68 1.37
N SER A 403 14.83 1.21 1.23
CA SER A 403 15.09 -0.14 0.75
C SER A 403 14.56 -1.18 1.75
N VAL A 404 14.12 -2.31 1.24
CA VAL A 404 13.62 -3.41 2.08
C VAL A 404 14.35 -4.70 1.75
N ASP A 405 14.71 -5.43 2.79
CA ASP A 405 15.26 -6.77 2.71
C ASP A 405 14.15 -7.79 3.01
N ILE A 406 13.90 -8.70 2.08
CA ILE A 406 12.91 -9.76 2.17
C ILE A 406 13.65 -11.07 2.44
N ASP A 407 13.64 -11.51 3.70
CA ASP A 407 14.21 -12.77 4.14
C ASP A 407 13.18 -13.88 3.98
N LEU A 408 13.38 -14.74 2.97
CA LEU A 408 12.44 -15.81 2.63
C LEU A 408 12.34 -16.86 3.75
N ASP A 409 13.44 -17.16 4.43
CA ASP A 409 13.46 -18.17 5.49
C ASP A 409 12.69 -17.68 6.71
N LEU A 410 12.89 -16.41 7.09
CA LEU A 410 12.14 -15.77 8.15
C LEU A 410 10.64 -15.73 7.84
N LEU A 411 10.26 -15.31 6.64
CA LEU A 411 8.86 -15.13 6.25
C LEU A 411 8.12 -16.45 6.05
N ALA A 412 8.83 -17.54 5.74
CA ALA A 412 8.27 -18.89 5.71
C ALA A 412 8.14 -19.51 7.11
N SER A 413 8.78 -18.91 8.14
CA SER A 413 8.76 -19.46 9.50
C SER A 413 7.46 -19.15 10.24
N HIS A 414 7.03 -20.10 11.10
CA HIS A 414 5.90 -19.95 12.00
C HIS A 414 6.37 -19.55 13.41
N THR A 415 7.12 -18.46 13.49
CA THR A 415 7.71 -17.95 14.75
C THR A 415 7.29 -16.51 15.01
N ASN A 416 7.42 -16.07 16.26
CA ASN A 416 7.11 -14.69 16.63
C ASN A 416 8.04 -13.63 15.98
N ASP A 417 9.17 -14.06 15.42
CA ASP A 417 10.08 -13.17 14.69
C ASP A 417 9.54 -12.81 13.30
N ASN A 418 8.65 -13.65 12.76
CA ASN A 418 7.93 -13.36 11.53
C ASN A 418 6.79 -12.36 11.81
N PRO A 419 6.87 -11.10 11.33
CA PRO A 419 5.94 -10.06 11.74
C PRO A 419 4.49 -10.32 11.30
N VAL A 420 4.25 -10.93 10.14
CA VAL A 420 2.88 -11.26 9.71
C VAL A 420 2.31 -12.39 10.55
N TYR A 421 3.13 -13.43 10.81
CA TYR A 421 2.72 -14.54 11.68
C TYR A 421 2.35 -14.03 13.08
N TYR A 422 3.16 -13.12 13.64
CA TYR A 422 2.92 -12.55 14.97
C TYR A 422 1.57 -11.84 15.08
N VAL A 423 1.21 -11.05 14.07
CA VAL A 423 -0.08 -10.35 14.02
C VAL A 423 -1.25 -11.31 13.76
N GLN A 424 -1.10 -12.20 12.79
CA GLN A 424 -2.14 -13.20 12.48
C GLN A 424 -2.37 -14.15 13.66
N TYR A 425 -1.31 -14.51 14.39
CA TYR A 425 -1.43 -15.33 15.57
C TYR A 425 -2.20 -14.63 16.71
N ALA A 426 -2.09 -13.30 16.85
CA ALA A 426 -2.93 -12.55 17.79
C ALA A 426 -4.42 -12.68 17.44
N HIS A 427 -4.76 -12.58 16.14
CA HIS A 427 -6.14 -12.79 15.67
C HIS A 427 -6.62 -14.23 15.92
N ALA A 428 -5.86 -15.23 15.51
CA ALA A 428 -6.21 -16.64 15.69
C ALA A 428 -6.35 -17.02 17.19
N ARG A 429 -5.50 -16.44 18.03
CA ARG A 429 -5.59 -16.57 19.50
C ARG A 429 -6.88 -15.96 20.05
N SER A 430 -7.25 -14.76 19.61
CA SER A 430 -8.50 -14.13 20.04
C SER A 430 -9.73 -14.95 19.63
N LYS A 431 -9.72 -15.55 18.46
CA LYS A 431 -10.73 -16.51 18.00
C LYS A 431 -10.77 -17.78 18.86
N ASN A 432 -9.63 -18.22 19.37
CA ASN A 432 -9.60 -19.37 20.27
C ASN A 432 -10.20 -19.03 21.64
N VAL A 433 -9.93 -17.83 22.16
CA VAL A 433 -10.57 -17.33 23.39
C VAL A 433 -12.09 -17.31 23.22
N ASP A 434 -12.58 -16.82 22.09
CA ASP A 434 -14.01 -16.78 21.77
C ASP A 434 -14.65 -18.19 21.77
N ARG A 435 -13.98 -19.18 21.13
CA ARG A 435 -14.45 -20.56 21.15
C ARG A 435 -14.50 -21.15 22.56
N ASN A 436 -13.47 -20.92 23.37
CA ASN A 436 -13.41 -21.41 24.74
C ASN A 436 -14.47 -20.74 25.63
N ALA A 437 -14.72 -19.44 25.45
CA ALA A 437 -15.76 -18.71 26.16
C ALA A 437 -17.17 -19.22 25.82
N ALA A 438 -17.42 -19.55 24.54
CA ALA A 438 -18.67 -20.16 24.12
C ALA A 438 -18.89 -21.54 24.73
N GLN A 439 -17.84 -22.37 24.82
CA GLN A 439 -17.88 -23.68 25.48
C GLN A 439 -18.13 -23.55 26.99
N ALA A 440 -17.57 -22.52 27.63
CA ALA A 440 -17.78 -22.22 29.04
C ALA A 440 -19.15 -21.52 29.32
N GLY A 441 -19.94 -21.21 28.29
CA GLY A 441 -21.26 -20.58 28.44
C GLY A 441 -21.20 -19.15 28.94
N ILE A 442 -20.11 -18.40 28.69
CA ILE A 442 -19.97 -17.02 29.11
C ILE A 442 -20.85 -16.12 28.23
N ASP A 443 -21.87 -15.53 28.84
CA ASP A 443 -22.68 -14.49 28.20
C ASP A 443 -21.99 -13.14 28.32
N ARG A 444 -21.70 -12.53 27.16
CA ARG A 444 -21.08 -11.21 27.05
C ARG A 444 -22.09 -10.08 26.79
N SER A 445 -23.38 -10.41 26.67
CA SER A 445 -24.43 -9.42 26.46
C SER A 445 -24.60 -8.57 27.72
N GLY A 446 -24.57 -7.23 27.56
CA GLY A 446 -24.71 -6.32 28.69
C GLY A 446 -23.53 -6.31 29.70
N ALA A 447 -22.33 -6.76 29.26
CA ALA A 447 -21.14 -6.73 30.10
C ALA A 447 -20.82 -5.33 30.60
N ASP A 448 -20.51 -5.20 31.88
CA ASP A 448 -20.07 -3.94 32.50
C ASP A 448 -18.59 -3.70 32.17
N LEU A 449 -18.34 -2.82 31.19
CA LEU A 449 -16.98 -2.51 30.73
C LEU A 449 -16.18 -1.69 31.75
N SER A 450 -16.81 -1.11 32.79
CA SER A 450 -16.08 -0.43 33.88
C SER A 450 -15.18 -1.39 34.67
N LEU A 451 -15.42 -2.69 34.55
CA LEU A 451 -14.57 -3.75 35.12
C LEU A 451 -13.25 -3.96 34.41
N LEU A 452 -13.01 -3.31 33.28
CA LEU A 452 -11.73 -3.24 32.59
C LEU A 452 -10.83 -2.18 33.23
N ASP A 453 -10.33 -2.45 34.42
CA ASP A 453 -9.69 -1.46 35.30
C ASP A 453 -8.22 -1.80 35.62
N THR A 454 -7.70 -2.94 35.15
CA THR A 454 -6.29 -3.28 35.35
C THR A 454 -5.37 -2.46 34.45
N ALA A 455 -4.10 -2.36 34.84
CA ALA A 455 -3.09 -1.71 33.99
C ALA A 455 -2.96 -2.37 32.61
N ALA A 456 -3.12 -3.69 32.53
CA ALA A 456 -3.08 -4.44 31.29
C ALA A 456 -4.33 -4.19 30.43
N ASP A 457 -5.53 -4.14 31.02
CA ASP A 457 -6.76 -3.76 30.31
C ASP A 457 -6.62 -2.35 29.71
N ASN A 458 -6.17 -1.38 30.49
CA ASN A 458 -5.98 0.02 30.08
C ASN A 458 -4.91 0.16 28.96
N GLU A 459 -3.88 -0.69 28.95
CA GLU A 459 -2.89 -0.68 27.86
C GLU A 459 -3.54 -1.08 26.53
N VAL A 460 -4.37 -2.14 26.51
CA VAL A 460 -5.11 -2.57 25.32
C VAL A 460 -6.09 -1.51 24.86
N LEU A 461 -6.94 -1.00 25.78
CA LEU A 461 -7.93 0.04 25.49
C LEU A 461 -7.29 1.25 24.82
N GLY A 462 -6.18 1.70 25.38
CA GLY A 462 -5.49 2.85 24.85
C GLY A 462 -4.85 2.63 23.47
N VAL A 463 -4.40 1.41 23.14
CA VAL A 463 -3.89 1.13 21.79
C VAL A 463 -5.07 1.03 20.80
N LEU A 464 -6.19 0.42 21.17
CA LEU A 464 -7.40 0.39 20.34
C LEU A 464 -7.86 1.81 19.96
N ALA A 465 -7.84 2.75 20.91
CA ALA A 465 -8.25 4.13 20.69
C ALA A 465 -7.37 4.90 19.68
N LEU A 466 -6.14 4.43 19.39
CA LEU A 466 -5.26 5.05 18.40
C LEU A 466 -5.64 4.72 16.94
N TYR A 467 -6.36 3.61 16.71
CA TYR A 467 -6.56 3.07 15.36
C TYR A 467 -7.16 4.08 14.36
N PRO A 468 -8.23 4.85 14.69
CA PRO A 468 -8.78 5.81 13.74
C PRO A 468 -7.75 6.87 13.30
N ASN A 469 -6.95 7.37 14.23
CA ASN A 469 -5.89 8.34 13.93
C ASN A 469 -4.77 7.73 13.08
N VAL A 470 -4.42 6.46 13.33
CA VAL A 470 -3.44 5.73 12.50
C VAL A 470 -3.92 5.63 11.06
N VAL A 471 -5.18 5.26 10.83
CA VAL A 471 -5.77 5.15 9.49
C VAL A 471 -5.79 6.51 8.79
N GLN A 472 -6.24 7.57 9.48
CA GLN A 472 -6.24 8.93 8.94
C GLN A 472 -4.82 9.38 8.57
N THR A 473 -3.87 9.27 9.49
CA THR A 473 -2.47 9.67 9.25
C THR A 473 -1.83 8.86 8.12
N ALA A 474 -2.15 7.56 8.02
CA ALA A 474 -1.66 6.72 6.93
C ALA A 474 -2.20 7.19 5.57
N GLY A 475 -3.45 7.69 5.51
CA GLY A 475 -4.04 8.29 4.30
C GLY A 475 -3.39 9.61 3.94
N ASP A 476 -3.29 10.54 4.91
CA ASP A 476 -2.70 11.87 4.70
C ASP A 476 -1.25 11.81 4.20
N GLN A 477 -0.48 10.89 4.77
CA GLN A 477 0.93 10.72 4.44
C GLN A 477 1.19 9.70 3.33
N LYS A 478 0.14 9.05 2.79
CA LYS A 478 0.27 7.96 1.82
C LYS A 478 1.24 6.87 2.30
N ALA A 479 1.09 6.48 3.57
CA ALA A 479 2.06 5.69 4.33
C ALA A 479 1.42 4.41 4.93
N PRO A 480 1.05 3.41 4.12
CA PRO A 480 0.37 2.19 4.60
C PRO A 480 1.20 1.40 5.63
N HIS A 481 2.52 1.51 5.66
CA HIS A 481 3.39 0.89 6.65
C HIS A 481 3.03 1.28 8.11
N ARG A 482 2.39 2.42 8.33
CA ARG A 482 1.91 2.84 9.65
C ARG A 482 0.85 1.89 10.21
N VAL A 483 0.01 1.35 9.33
CA VAL A 483 -0.98 0.34 9.72
C VAL A 483 -0.29 -0.96 10.16
N ALA A 484 0.75 -1.40 9.43
CA ALA A 484 1.51 -2.59 9.81
C ALA A 484 2.19 -2.43 11.18
N HIS A 485 2.87 -1.31 11.42
CA HIS A 485 3.50 -1.04 12.71
C HIS A 485 2.50 -0.94 13.86
N TYR A 486 1.32 -0.35 13.62
CA TYR A 486 0.25 -0.32 14.59
C TYR A 486 -0.25 -1.73 14.92
N LEU A 487 -0.43 -2.59 13.93
CA LEU A 487 -0.86 -3.98 14.14
C LEU A 487 0.15 -4.77 14.97
N GLU A 488 1.45 -4.59 14.73
CA GLU A 488 2.51 -5.21 15.54
C GLU A 488 2.46 -4.71 16.99
N GLN A 489 2.22 -3.41 17.19
CA GLN A 489 2.03 -2.84 18.52
C GLN A 489 0.80 -3.45 19.22
N LEU A 490 -0.34 -3.50 18.54
CA LEU A 490 -1.59 -4.05 19.10
C LEU A 490 -1.44 -5.54 19.42
N ALA A 491 -0.83 -6.32 18.52
CA ALA A 491 -0.55 -7.73 18.74
C ALA A 491 0.36 -7.94 19.97
N GLY A 492 1.41 -7.12 20.11
CA GLY A 492 2.32 -7.18 21.26
C GLY A 492 1.63 -6.88 22.58
N VAL A 493 0.79 -5.86 22.62
CA VAL A 493 0.00 -5.52 23.81
C VAL A 493 -1.02 -6.62 24.11
N TYR A 494 -1.71 -7.14 23.10
CA TYR A 494 -2.68 -8.22 23.26
C TYR A 494 -2.02 -9.52 23.78
N HIS A 495 -0.85 -9.91 23.28
CA HIS A 495 -0.14 -11.11 23.75
C HIS A 495 0.28 -10.98 25.22
N ARG A 496 0.74 -9.78 25.65
CA ARG A 496 1.04 -9.51 27.05
C ARG A 496 -0.21 -9.57 27.92
N TRP A 497 -1.28 -8.90 27.50
CA TRP A 497 -2.57 -8.92 28.18
C TRP A 497 -3.10 -10.35 28.36
N TYR A 498 -3.09 -11.14 27.31
CA TYR A 498 -3.53 -12.54 27.35
C TYR A 498 -2.74 -13.39 28.35
N ASN A 499 -1.43 -13.12 28.53
CA ASN A 499 -0.60 -13.83 29.49
C ASN A 499 -0.80 -13.36 30.94
N LEU A 500 -1.20 -12.11 31.14
CA LEU A 500 -1.41 -11.52 32.48
C LEU A 500 -2.82 -11.73 32.98
N GLU A 501 -3.79 -11.63 32.08
CA GLU A 501 -5.21 -11.55 32.40
C GLU A 501 -5.96 -12.78 31.85
N ARG A 502 -6.70 -13.45 32.72
CA ARG A 502 -7.59 -14.52 32.27
C ARG A 502 -8.89 -13.95 31.75
N VAL A 503 -9.31 -14.44 30.59
CA VAL A 503 -10.62 -14.13 29.98
C VAL A 503 -11.64 -15.18 30.34
N VAL A 504 -11.27 -16.47 30.21
CA VAL A 504 -12.13 -17.62 30.48
C VAL A 504 -11.70 -18.26 31.79
N PRO A 505 -12.62 -18.43 32.77
CA PRO A 505 -12.32 -19.17 34.00
C PRO A 505 -11.88 -20.60 33.69
N MET A 506 -10.92 -21.12 34.44
CA MET A 506 -10.56 -22.53 34.39
C MET A 506 -11.33 -23.30 35.45
N GLU A 507 -11.80 -24.50 35.12
CA GLU A 507 -12.32 -25.41 36.13
C GLU A 507 -11.18 -25.91 37.05
N PRO A 508 -11.43 -26.06 38.35
CA PRO A 508 -10.44 -26.62 39.29
C PRO A 508 -10.03 -28.01 38.83
N THR A 509 -8.77 -28.21 38.53
CA THR A 509 -8.27 -29.54 38.06
C THR A 509 -7.86 -30.46 39.19
N GLY A 510 -8.00 -30.03 40.44
CA GLY A 510 -7.62 -30.83 41.64
C GLY A 510 -6.14 -31.12 41.77
N ARG A 511 -5.25 -30.43 41.06
CA ARG A 511 -3.79 -30.50 41.20
C ARG A 511 -3.27 -29.42 42.14
N VAL A 512 -2.53 -29.81 43.16
CA VAL A 512 -2.04 -28.96 44.27
C VAL A 512 -1.14 -27.79 43.80
N ASP A 513 -0.56 -27.86 42.61
CA ASP A 513 0.27 -26.77 42.06
C ASP A 513 -0.52 -25.63 41.38
N LEU A 514 -1.84 -25.70 41.35
CA LEU A 514 -2.73 -24.75 40.70
C LEU A 514 -3.49 -23.80 41.67
N ASP A 515 -3.29 -23.95 42.98
CA ASP A 515 -3.92 -23.10 44.00
C ASP A 515 -3.52 -21.61 43.84
N GLN A 516 -2.32 -21.32 43.32
CA GLN A 516 -1.91 -19.94 42.95
C GLN A 516 -2.63 -19.39 41.71
N ASP A 517 -3.26 -20.24 40.91
CA ASP A 517 -3.96 -19.88 39.69
C ASP A 517 -5.48 -19.67 39.91
N GLU A 518 -6.04 -20.16 41.03
CA GLU A 518 -7.45 -19.88 41.40
C GLU A 518 -7.68 -18.40 41.68
N ASP A 519 -6.73 -17.69 42.28
CA ASP A 519 -6.79 -16.25 42.56
C ASP A 519 -6.81 -15.41 41.27
N ARG A 520 -6.43 -15.99 40.12
CA ARG A 520 -6.47 -15.32 38.80
C ARG A 520 -7.76 -15.56 38.03
N ASN A 521 -8.65 -16.44 38.50
CA ASN A 521 -9.91 -16.69 37.80
C ASN A 521 -10.79 -15.45 37.87
N PRO A 522 -11.22 -14.89 36.74
CA PRO A 522 -12.07 -13.71 36.75
C PRO A 522 -13.46 -14.07 37.26
N GLN A 523 -14.07 -13.17 38.03
CA GLN A 523 -15.50 -13.23 38.28
C GLN A 523 -16.27 -13.20 36.96
N PRO A 524 -17.46 -13.84 36.86
CA PRO A 524 -18.19 -13.96 35.57
C PRO A 524 -18.44 -12.61 34.89
N ALA A 525 -18.73 -11.55 35.63
CA ALA A 525 -18.93 -10.20 35.08
C ALA A 525 -17.62 -9.65 34.47
N ARG A 526 -16.47 -9.84 35.11
CA ARG A 526 -15.17 -9.42 34.57
C ARG A 526 -14.76 -10.27 33.37
N ALA A 527 -15.05 -11.58 33.37
CA ALA A 527 -14.86 -12.45 32.24
C ALA A 527 -15.64 -11.97 31.01
N ALA A 528 -16.91 -11.58 31.19
CA ALA A 528 -17.74 -11.02 30.15
C ALA A 528 -17.17 -9.68 29.59
N ALA A 529 -16.71 -8.79 30.46
CA ALA A 529 -16.08 -7.52 30.05
C ALA A 529 -14.79 -7.76 29.25
N ARG A 530 -13.91 -8.65 29.72
CA ARG A 530 -12.67 -9.02 29.01
C ARG A 530 -12.93 -9.73 27.69
N LEU A 531 -14.00 -10.50 27.59
CA LEU A 531 -14.39 -11.12 26.33
C LEU A 531 -14.82 -10.06 25.30
N ARG A 532 -15.52 -9.01 25.71
CA ARG A 532 -15.82 -7.86 24.84
C ARG A 532 -14.57 -7.13 24.38
N LEU A 533 -13.59 -6.96 25.28
CA LEU A 533 -12.29 -6.38 24.90
C LEU A 533 -11.56 -7.27 23.88
N ASN A 534 -11.56 -8.59 24.08
CA ASN A 534 -11.02 -9.55 23.12
C ASN A 534 -11.69 -9.43 21.75
N ASP A 535 -13.02 -9.32 21.70
CA ASP A 535 -13.77 -9.14 20.45
C ASP A 535 -13.36 -7.84 19.73
N ALA A 536 -13.15 -6.75 20.49
CA ALA A 536 -12.71 -5.47 19.93
C ALA A 536 -11.28 -5.57 19.35
N VAL A 537 -10.35 -6.22 20.04
CA VAL A 537 -8.99 -6.46 19.52
C VAL A 537 -9.05 -7.29 18.23
N GLN A 538 -9.83 -8.36 18.22
CA GLN A 538 -10.04 -9.22 17.06
C GLN A 538 -10.53 -8.42 15.85
N GLN A 539 -11.56 -7.56 16.06
CA GLN A 539 -12.11 -6.74 15.00
C GLN A 539 -11.10 -5.75 14.43
N VAL A 540 -10.33 -5.06 15.29
CA VAL A 540 -9.35 -4.06 14.85
C VAL A 540 -8.17 -4.70 14.13
N ILE A 541 -7.69 -5.88 14.59
CA ILE A 541 -6.65 -6.63 13.86
C ILE A 541 -7.16 -7.02 12.47
N ALA A 542 -8.39 -7.53 12.37
CA ALA A 542 -8.98 -7.91 11.09
C ALA A 542 -9.12 -6.70 10.14
N ASN A 543 -9.58 -5.55 10.66
CA ASN A 543 -9.69 -4.31 9.89
C ASN A 543 -8.32 -3.87 9.35
N GLY A 544 -7.31 -3.81 10.21
CA GLY A 544 -5.97 -3.37 9.81
C GLY A 544 -5.29 -4.32 8.81
N LEU A 545 -5.40 -5.65 9.01
CA LEU A 545 -4.93 -6.63 8.03
C LEU A 545 -5.64 -6.46 6.68
N GLY A 546 -6.96 -6.20 6.70
CA GLY A 546 -7.76 -5.91 5.50
C GLY A 546 -7.26 -4.69 4.72
N LEU A 547 -6.81 -3.63 5.40
CA LEU A 547 -6.19 -2.46 4.77
C LEU A 547 -4.86 -2.80 4.06
N LEU A 548 -4.15 -3.82 4.52
CA LEU A 548 -2.93 -4.32 3.86
C LEU A 548 -3.23 -5.41 2.82
N GLY A 549 -4.49 -5.81 2.64
CA GLY A 549 -4.89 -6.90 1.76
C GLY A 549 -4.40 -8.27 2.24
N VAL A 550 -4.22 -8.41 3.56
CA VAL A 550 -3.78 -9.61 4.27
C VAL A 550 -4.97 -10.23 5.00
N GLN A 551 -5.02 -11.55 5.04
CA GLN A 551 -6.11 -12.27 5.71
C GLN A 551 -5.93 -12.28 7.22
N ALA A 552 -7.06 -12.31 7.94
CA ALA A 552 -7.11 -12.53 9.38
C ALA A 552 -7.62 -13.97 9.65
N PRO A 553 -6.72 -14.96 9.79
CA PRO A 553 -7.12 -16.35 9.90
C PRO A 553 -7.77 -16.65 11.26
N ASP A 554 -8.79 -17.51 11.25
CA ASP A 554 -9.44 -17.95 12.48
C ASP A 554 -8.65 -19.03 13.23
N ARG A 555 -7.69 -19.67 12.56
CA ARG A 555 -6.81 -20.74 13.09
C ARG A 555 -5.44 -20.67 12.43
N MET A 556 -4.41 -20.97 13.19
CA MET A 556 -3.03 -21.12 12.73
C MET A 556 -2.42 -22.36 13.36
#